data_210ed0bc561cb140484b111ab241aa08
#
_entry.id   210ed0bc561cb140484b111ab241aa08
#
_cell.length_a   1.000
_cell.length_b   1.000
_cell.length_c   1.000
_cell.angle_alpha   90.00
_cell.angle_beta   90.00
_cell.angle_gamma   90.00
#
_symmetry.space_group_name_H-M   'P 1'
#
loop_
_entity.id
_entity.type
_entity.pdbx_description
1 polymer ?
#
loop_
_entity_poly.entity_id
_entity_poly.type
_entity_poly.pdbx_seq_one_letter_code
_entity_poly.pdbx_strand_id
1 'polypeptide(L)'
;MRKNLLMMLLLLVAVLSGCATTPSRCIAPGDNPAHHYLRGMEALELLKVDLALEKFGRALYCEEGFSVAHSGRAIAYAMKTRTISDERYRQVEVQQAMDSLEKARDSVDSPNDRFAYQLAVIRVNSMIKGARWLEAVEEAYQAAIEISVDERQLDYYQGKESATYFVGLAYLDAYEFRKAEDRFRETLAARRDGKWNEPADRAWKKTVKIVRAMGGLTVGDVGKKIAVKDGVSRGDLAALLIDELKLDKLFGGRIPIKSSLDKMRAEFVPADIVGYFFKDEILTILKWKVRGLEPKYDLATRAYLFKPHEDVKRGEMAFILEDVLMKLTGDEKLATAFFGQDRSPFPDVKPTSPYYNAVLNMTTRGIMEGELSGEFRVNEPVDGAEAILAIRMLQQRINIH
;
A
#
# COMPACT_ATOMS: atom_id res chain seq x y z
N MET A 1 79.10 11.02 -15.31
CA MET A 1 78.52 9.64 -15.20
C MET A 1 77.62 9.45 -14.01
N ARG A 2 77.80 9.96 -12.80
CA ARG A 2 76.89 9.76 -11.65
C ARG A 2 75.49 10.39 -11.79
N LYS A 3 75.34 11.54 -12.47
CA LYS A 3 74.05 12.20 -12.66
C LYS A 3 73.07 11.42 -13.61
N ASN A 4 73.65 10.80 -14.64
CA ASN A 4 72.86 10.02 -15.60
C ASN A 4 72.41 8.68 -15.03
N LEU A 5 73.12 8.09 -14.10
CA LEU A 5 72.78 6.85 -13.41
C LEU A 5 71.62 7.08 -12.43
N LEU A 6 71.60 8.25 -11.73
CA LEU A 6 70.50 8.61 -10.80
C LEU A 6 69.19 8.90 -11.54
N MET A 7 69.28 9.53 -12.72
CA MET A 7 68.11 9.82 -13.56
C MET A 7 67.51 8.56 -14.20
N MET A 8 68.39 7.60 -14.54
CA MET A 8 67.99 6.30 -15.07
C MET A 8 67.36 5.40 -13.98
N LEU A 9 67.79 5.50 -12.71
CA LEU A 9 67.20 4.79 -11.57
C LEU A 9 65.87 5.38 -11.17
N LEU A 10 65.63 6.71 -11.27
CA LEU A 10 64.35 7.37 -11.03
C LEU A 10 63.32 7.05 -12.12
N LEU A 11 63.73 6.88 -13.37
CA LEU A 11 62.88 6.46 -14.46
C LEU A 11 62.43 4.96 -14.33
N LEU A 12 63.31 4.11 -13.77
CA LEU A 12 62.99 2.68 -13.56
C LEU A 12 61.98 2.47 -12.42
N VAL A 13 61.97 3.36 -11.40
CA VAL A 13 60.97 3.30 -10.28
C VAL A 13 59.59 3.77 -10.73
N ALA A 14 59.49 4.71 -11.69
CA ALA A 14 58.22 5.21 -12.21
C ALA A 14 57.47 4.19 -13.10
N VAL A 15 58.19 3.21 -13.68
CA VAL A 15 57.56 2.17 -14.55
C VAL A 15 57.00 0.98 -13.73
N LEU A 16 57.37 0.87 -12.43
CA LEU A 16 56.85 -0.19 -11.55
C LEU A 16 55.58 0.17 -10.79
N SER A 17 55.05 1.38 -11.02
CA SER A 17 53.67 1.73 -10.58
C SER A 17 52.64 1.13 -11.55
N GLY A 18 52.78 -0.14 -11.88
CA GLY A 18 51.74 -0.90 -12.55
C GLY A 18 50.52 -0.91 -11.65
N CYS A 19 49.36 -0.53 -12.20
CA CYS A 19 48.06 -0.72 -11.58
C CYS A 19 48.00 -2.13 -11.01
N ALA A 20 48.15 -2.26 -9.70
CA ALA A 20 47.81 -3.50 -9.00
C ALA A 20 46.31 -3.64 -9.11
N THR A 21 45.85 -4.29 -10.18
CA THR A 21 44.48 -4.82 -10.21
C THR A 21 44.40 -5.82 -9.06
N THR A 22 43.72 -5.44 -7.97
CA THR A 22 43.41 -6.36 -6.91
C THR A 22 42.71 -7.57 -7.54
N PRO A 23 43.25 -8.79 -7.35
CA PRO A 23 42.60 -9.98 -7.95
C PRO A 23 41.17 -10.05 -7.46
N SER A 24 40.24 -10.19 -8.39
CA SER A 24 38.82 -10.40 -8.05
C SER A 24 38.72 -11.55 -7.04
N ARG A 25 38.16 -11.27 -5.86
CA ARG A 25 38.01 -12.24 -4.78
C ARG A 25 36.98 -13.35 -5.12
N CYS A 26 36.19 -13.14 -6.18
CA CYS A 26 35.11 -14.00 -6.59
C CYS A 26 35.14 -14.13 -8.14
N ILE A 27 35.54 -15.27 -8.65
CA ILE A 27 35.75 -15.52 -10.10
C ILE A 27 34.88 -16.63 -10.67
N ALA A 28 34.16 -17.38 -9.83
CA ALA A 28 33.26 -18.43 -10.30
C ALA A 28 31.99 -17.80 -10.92
N PRO A 29 31.37 -18.41 -11.95
CA PRO A 29 30.17 -17.88 -12.59
C PRO A 29 29.00 -17.64 -11.61
N GLY A 30 28.88 -18.43 -10.57
CA GLY A 30 27.87 -18.27 -9.51
C GLY A 30 28.36 -17.48 -8.28
N ASP A 31 29.62 -17.01 -8.28
CA ASP A 31 30.21 -16.24 -7.18
C ASP A 31 30.86 -14.98 -7.74
N ASN A 32 30.04 -14.04 -8.20
CA ASN A 32 30.45 -12.72 -8.71
C ASN A 32 29.47 -11.64 -8.22
N PRO A 33 29.86 -10.35 -8.23
CA PRO A 33 29.06 -9.24 -7.70
C PRO A 33 27.66 -9.16 -8.30
N ALA A 34 27.55 -9.23 -9.63
CA ALA A 34 26.28 -9.11 -10.35
C ALA A 34 25.31 -10.24 -9.99
N HIS A 35 25.81 -11.50 -9.93
CA HIS A 35 24.97 -12.64 -9.52
C HIS A 35 24.40 -12.46 -8.11
N HIS A 36 25.25 -12.07 -7.16
CA HIS A 36 24.81 -11.86 -5.78
C HIS A 36 23.85 -10.67 -5.66
N TYR A 37 24.07 -9.60 -6.42
CA TYR A 37 23.16 -8.46 -6.50
C TYR A 37 21.76 -8.92 -6.97
N LEU A 38 21.68 -9.65 -8.09
CA LEU A 38 20.40 -10.14 -8.59
C LEU A 38 19.68 -11.03 -7.57
N ARG A 39 20.39 -11.96 -6.93
CA ARG A 39 19.83 -12.81 -5.87
C ARG A 39 19.35 -12.00 -4.67
N GLY A 40 20.06 -10.92 -4.32
CA GLY A 40 19.63 -9.97 -3.30
C GLY A 40 18.33 -9.27 -3.67
N MET A 41 18.21 -8.79 -4.90
CA MET A 41 17.00 -8.13 -5.39
C MET A 41 15.80 -9.08 -5.49
N GLU A 42 16.00 -10.33 -5.94
CA GLU A 42 14.98 -11.39 -5.92
C GLU A 42 14.51 -11.69 -4.48
N ALA A 43 15.43 -11.73 -3.52
CA ALA A 43 15.09 -11.93 -2.12
C ALA A 43 14.23 -10.77 -1.56
N LEU A 44 14.49 -9.52 -1.99
CA LEU A 44 13.65 -8.36 -1.64
C LEU A 44 12.23 -8.47 -2.20
N GLU A 45 12.07 -8.97 -3.44
CA GLU A 45 10.73 -9.22 -4.02
C GLU A 45 9.94 -10.25 -3.19
N LEU A 46 10.64 -11.22 -2.60
CA LEU A 46 10.05 -12.23 -1.72
C LEU A 46 9.96 -11.80 -0.25
N LEU A 47 10.24 -10.54 0.08
CA LEU A 47 10.28 -9.97 1.44
C LEU A 47 11.28 -10.68 2.39
N LYS A 48 12.27 -11.38 1.85
CA LYS A 48 13.35 -12.07 2.60
C LYS A 48 14.52 -11.13 2.84
N VAL A 49 14.30 -10.10 3.68
CA VAL A 49 15.21 -8.96 3.81
C VAL A 49 16.59 -9.37 4.33
N ASP A 50 16.67 -10.26 5.32
CA ASP A 50 17.96 -10.69 5.87
C ASP A 50 18.78 -11.50 4.84
N LEU A 51 18.12 -12.34 4.03
CA LEU A 51 18.77 -13.02 2.91
C LEU A 51 19.27 -12.02 1.86
N ALA A 52 18.50 -10.97 1.58
CA ALA A 52 18.92 -9.92 0.65
C ALA A 52 20.18 -9.22 1.17
N LEU A 53 20.24 -8.85 2.45
CA LEU A 53 21.40 -8.25 3.09
C LEU A 53 22.64 -9.16 3.02
N GLU A 54 22.47 -10.47 3.23
CA GLU A 54 23.54 -11.47 3.07
C GLU A 54 24.10 -11.44 1.63
N LYS A 55 23.19 -11.47 0.62
CA LYS A 55 23.61 -11.47 -0.80
C LYS A 55 24.29 -10.18 -1.22
N PHE A 56 23.77 -9.01 -0.80
CA PHE A 56 24.45 -7.73 -1.05
C PHE A 56 25.78 -7.66 -0.33
N GLY A 57 25.87 -8.19 0.91
CA GLY A 57 27.15 -8.30 1.62
C GLY A 57 28.15 -9.15 0.85
N ARG A 58 27.75 -10.26 0.25
CA ARG A 58 28.62 -11.09 -0.59
C ARG A 58 29.04 -10.39 -1.88
N ALA A 59 28.12 -9.65 -2.54
CA ALA A 59 28.45 -8.84 -3.71
C ALA A 59 29.54 -7.81 -3.38
N LEU A 60 29.40 -7.09 -2.26
CA LEU A 60 30.36 -6.10 -1.78
C LEU A 60 31.68 -6.70 -1.28
N TYR A 61 31.66 -7.95 -0.81
CA TYR A 61 32.89 -8.67 -0.51
C TYR A 61 33.68 -8.98 -1.80
N CYS A 62 32.97 -9.31 -2.88
CA CYS A 62 33.60 -9.54 -4.19
C CYS A 62 34.18 -8.24 -4.78
N GLU A 63 33.39 -7.15 -4.68
CA GLU A 63 33.70 -5.83 -5.21
C GLU A 63 33.16 -4.75 -4.29
N GLU A 64 34.03 -4.13 -3.50
CA GLU A 64 33.66 -3.17 -2.45
C GLU A 64 32.93 -1.93 -3.02
N GLY A 65 33.36 -1.46 -4.20
CA GLY A 65 32.77 -0.32 -4.91
C GLY A 65 31.58 -0.65 -5.80
N PHE A 66 30.94 -1.82 -5.66
CA PHE A 66 29.82 -2.20 -6.51
C PHE A 66 28.56 -1.42 -6.15
N SER A 67 28.32 -0.29 -6.83
CA SER A 67 27.30 0.72 -6.56
C SER A 67 25.89 0.13 -6.42
N VAL A 68 25.49 -0.76 -7.34
CA VAL A 68 24.14 -1.34 -7.32
C VAL A 68 23.90 -2.26 -6.10
N ALA A 69 24.96 -2.89 -5.54
CA ALA A 69 24.81 -3.66 -4.32
C ALA A 69 24.66 -2.77 -3.07
N HIS A 70 25.34 -1.62 -3.03
CA HIS A 70 25.08 -0.60 -2.00
C HIS A 70 23.65 -0.07 -2.11
N SER A 71 23.15 0.20 -3.33
CA SER A 71 21.76 0.58 -3.61
C SER A 71 20.77 -0.46 -3.12
N GLY A 72 21.00 -1.75 -3.43
CA GLY A 72 20.18 -2.86 -2.95
C GLY A 72 20.16 -2.97 -1.42
N ARG A 73 21.34 -2.79 -0.78
CA ARG A 73 21.47 -2.81 0.68
C ARG A 73 20.70 -1.66 1.34
N ALA A 74 20.71 -0.46 0.73
CA ALA A 74 19.92 0.67 1.20
C ALA A 74 18.42 0.36 1.17
N ILE A 75 17.91 -0.24 0.09
CA ILE A 75 16.53 -0.67 -0.03
C ILE A 75 16.19 -1.72 1.04
N ALA A 76 17.08 -2.69 1.28
CA ALA A 76 16.87 -3.72 2.30
C ALA A 76 16.72 -3.13 3.71
N TYR A 77 17.60 -2.22 4.11
CA TYR A 77 17.50 -1.53 5.40
C TYR A 77 16.23 -0.67 5.48
N ALA A 78 15.88 0.06 4.43
CA ALA A 78 14.63 0.81 4.38
C ALA A 78 13.39 -0.10 4.53
N MET A 79 13.40 -1.31 3.96
CA MET A 79 12.33 -2.29 4.15
C MET A 79 12.20 -2.75 5.61
N LYS A 80 13.30 -2.93 6.34
CA LYS A 80 13.28 -3.30 7.77
C LYS A 80 12.57 -2.24 8.62
N THR A 81 12.69 -0.96 8.29
CA THR A 81 12.04 0.12 9.04
C THR A 81 10.52 -0.03 9.14
N ARG A 82 9.89 -0.74 8.18
CA ARG A 82 8.43 -0.91 8.11
C ARG A 82 7.88 -1.91 9.12
N THR A 83 8.73 -2.79 9.65
CA THR A 83 8.35 -3.85 10.60
C THR A 83 8.76 -3.54 12.04
N ILE A 84 9.55 -2.49 12.25
CA ILE A 84 10.07 -2.11 13.57
C ILE A 84 9.16 -1.05 14.17
N SER A 85 8.56 -1.38 15.32
CA SER A 85 7.69 -0.47 16.07
C SER A 85 8.45 0.43 17.05
N ASP A 86 9.60 0.00 17.58
CA ASP A 86 10.44 0.85 18.45
C ASP A 86 11.22 1.86 17.61
N GLU A 87 10.96 3.14 17.87
CA GLU A 87 11.53 4.25 17.09
C GLU A 87 13.06 4.30 17.15
N ARG A 88 13.70 3.92 18.25
CA ARG A 88 15.17 3.93 18.36
C ARG A 88 15.79 2.88 17.46
N TYR A 89 15.24 1.67 17.43
CA TYR A 89 15.70 0.61 16.53
C TYR A 89 15.38 0.96 15.07
N ARG A 90 14.23 1.57 14.82
CA ARG A 90 13.87 2.05 13.47
C ARG A 90 14.87 3.07 12.96
N GLN A 91 15.32 4.03 13.79
CA GLN A 91 16.31 5.03 13.40
C GLN A 91 17.67 4.42 13.07
N VAL A 92 18.08 3.32 13.70
CA VAL A 92 19.30 2.60 13.33
C VAL A 92 19.22 2.09 11.90
N GLU A 93 18.12 1.47 11.52
CA GLU A 93 17.92 0.97 10.14
C GLU A 93 17.81 2.13 9.13
N VAL A 94 17.16 3.23 9.51
CA VAL A 94 17.16 4.46 8.68
C VAL A 94 18.57 4.94 8.41
N GLN A 95 19.44 5.03 9.44
CA GLN A 95 20.83 5.46 9.28
C GLN A 95 21.60 4.50 8.36
N GLN A 96 21.44 3.17 8.56
CA GLN A 96 22.07 2.16 7.70
C GLN A 96 21.63 2.29 6.23
N ALA A 97 20.35 2.61 6.00
CA ALA A 97 19.83 2.85 4.65
C ALA A 97 20.48 4.08 4.01
N MET A 98 20.57 5.20 4.76
CA MET A 98 21.16 6.44 4.27
C MET A 98 22.68 6.31 4.01
N ASP A 99 23.42 5.68 4.92
CA ASP A 99 24.86 5.39 4.75
C ASP A 99 25.10 4.51 3.51
N SER A 100 24.21 3.56 3.25
CA SER A 100 24.29 2.70 2.07
C SER A 100 23.99 3.47 0.79
N LEU A 101 23.04 4.41 0.80
CA LEU A 101 22.79 5.31 -0.35
C LEU A 101 23.98 6.22 -0.62
N GLU A 102 24.62 6.75 0.41
CA GLU A 102 25.82 7.58 0.25
C GLU A 102 26.96 6.80 -0.41
N LYS A 103 27.23 5.58 0.08
CA LYS A 103 28.21 4.68 -0.56
C LYS A 103 27.84 4.33 -1.99
N ALA A 104 26.55 4.10 -2.27
CA ALA A 104 26.09 3.84 -3.63
C ALA A 104 26.39 5.04 -4.55
N ARG A 105 26.06 6.27 -4.10
CA ARG A 105 26.34 7.50 -4.84
C ARG A 105 27.81 7.67 -5.16
N ASP A 106 28.66 7.49 -4.16
CA ASP A 106 30.09 7.71 -4.27
C ASP A 106 30.81 6.64 -5.13
N SER A 107 30.13 5.51 -5.37
CA SER A 107 30.62 4.39 -6.18
C SER A 107 30.01 4.34 -7.59
N VAL A 108 29.20 5.34 -7.99
CA VAL A 108 28.60 5.38 -9.33
C VAL A 108 29.68 5.66 -10.38
N ASP A 109 29.85 4.74 -11.33
CA ASP A 109 30.84 4.87 -12.41
C ASP A 109 30.24 4.77 -13.83
N SER A 110 28.97 4.36 -13.94
CA SER A 110 28.29 4.26 -15.22
C SER A 110 26.90 4.95 -15.22
N PRO A 111 26.33 5.27 -16.41
CA PRO A 111 24.95 5.74 -16.51
C PRO A 111 23.93 4.74 -15.93
N ASN A 112 24.16 3.43 -16.09
CA ASN A 112 23.29 2.39 -15.58
C ASN A 112 23.32 2.32 -14.04
N ASP A 113 24.50 2.49 -13.42
CA ASP A 113 24.60 2.58 -11.96
C ASP A 113 23.92 3.82 -11.43
N ARG A 114 24.08 4.96 -12.12
CA ARG A 114 23.41 6.21 -11.77
C ARG A 114 21.89 6.06 -11.82
N PHE A 115 21.38 5.38 -12.84
CA PHE A 115 19.95 5.07 -12.94
C PHE A 115 19.49 4.19 -11.79
N ALA A 116 20.17 3.07 -11.51
CA ALA A 116 19.87 2.17 -10.41
C ALA A 116 19.93 2.88 -9.05
N TYR A 117 20.89 3.78 -8.85
CA TYR A 117 20.97 4.64 -7.66
C TYR A 117 19.74 5.53 -7.52
N GLN A 118 19.29 6.21 -8.59
CA GLN A 118 18.10 7.05 -8.52
C GLN A 118 16.84 6.22 -8.16
N LEU A 119 16.72 5.01 -8.69
CA LEU A 119 15.64 4.11 -8.29
C LEU A 119 15.74 3.69 -6.81
N ALA A 120 16.95 3.50 -6.30
CA ALA A 120 17.14 3.24 -4.87
C ALA A 120 16.72 4.45 -4.01
N VAL A 121 17.06 5.69 -4.43
CA VAL A 121 16.59 6.92 -3.76
C VAL A 121 15.07 6.98 -3.74
N ILE A 122 14.39 6.73 -4.87
CA ILE A 122 12.91 6.67 -4.94
C ILE A 122 12.37 5.67 -3.92
N ARG A 123 12.85 4.43 -3.96
CA ARG A 123 12.36 3.33 -3.13
C ARG A 123 12.62 3.55 -1.64
N VAL A 124 13.83 3.99 -1.27
CA VAL A 124 14.22 4.25 0.12
C VAL A 124 13.39 5.37 0.72
N ASN A 125 13.25 6.52 0.02
CA ASN A 125 12.47 7.65 0.52
C ASN A 125 10.98 7.30 0.65
N SER A 126 10.42 6.53 -0.29
CA SER A 126 9.03 6.05 -0.20
C SER A 126 8.77 5.13 1.00
N MET A 127 9.78 4.37 1.46
CA MET A 127 9.66 3.48 2.62
C MET A 127 9.87 4.22 3.95
N ILE A 128 10.87 5.09 4.04
CA ILE A 128 11.23 5.81 5.26
C ILE A 128 10.24 6.94 5.55
N LYS A 129 9.78 7.63 4.51
CA LYS A 129 8.85 8.77 4.58
C LYS A 129 9.29 9.87 5.55
N GLY A 130 10.57 10.26 5.44
CA GLY A 130 11.14 11.41 6.18
C GLY A 130 10.52 12.75 5.75
N ALA A 131 11.01 13.86 6.32
CA ALA A 131 10.57 15.18 5.89
C ALA A 131 10.83 15.38 4.38
N ARG A 132 9.83 15.94 3.66
CA ARG A 132 9.89 16.21 2.21
C ARG A 132 10.23 14.96 1.34
N TRP A 133 9.87 13.77 1.82
CA TRP A 133 10.21 12.52 1.14
C TRP A 133 9.68 12.45 -0.30
N LEU A 134 8.48 12.98 -0.55
CA LEU A 134 7.87 12.94 -1.88
C LEU A 134 8.61 13.85 -2.86
N GLU A 135 9.09 15.01 -2.41
CA GLU A 135 9.92 15.92 -3.22
C GLU A 135 11.23 15.23 -3.61
N ALA A 136 11.90 14.57 -2.65
CA ALA A 136 13.12 13.80 -2.95
C ALA A 136 12.87 12.66 -3.96
N VAL A 137 11.70 12.03 -3.89
CA VAL A 137 11.27 11.02 -4.87
C VAL A 137 11.05 11.65 -6.26
N GLU A 138 10.36 12.80 -6.33
CA GLU A 138 10.11 13.50 -7.60
C GLU A 138 11.42 13.98 -8.24
N GLU A 139 12.35 14.53 -7.47
CA GLU A 139 13.70 14.93 -7.94
C GLU A 139 14.48 13.72 -8.48
N ALA A 140 14.50 12.62 -7.74
CA ALA A 140 15.19 11.39 -8.18
C ALA A 140 14.55 10.78 -9.44
N TYR A 141 13.23 10.85 -9.56
CA TYR A 141 12.52 10.42 -10.77
C TYR A 141 12.89 11.27 -11.98
N GLN A 142 12.89 12.60 -11.86
CA GLN A 142 13.31 13.49 -12.94
C GLN A 142 14.76 13.19 -13.36
N ALA A 143 15.65 13.06 -12.40
CA ALA A 143 17.04 12.68 -12.68
C ALA A 143 17.13 11.32 -13.40
N ALA A 144 16.34 10.33 -13.00
CA ALA A 144 16.35 8.99 -13.61
C ALA A 144 15.91 9.00 -15.09
N ILE A 145 14.85 9.72 -15.43
CA ILE A 145 14.32 9.73 -16.81
C ILE A 145 15.23 10.45 -17.80
N GLU A 146 16.07 11.37 -17.32
CA GLU A 146 17.06 12.10 -18.13
C GLU A 146 18.31 11.24 -18.45
N ILE A 147 18.59 10.19 -17.67
CA ILE A 147 19.77 9.35 -17.89
C ILE A 147 19.59 8.52 -19.17
N SER A 148 20.61 8.54 -20.03
CA SER A 148 20.68 7.63 -21.18
C SER A 148 21.25 6.29 -20.70
N VAL A 149 20.39 5.29 -20.59
CA VAL A 149 20.74 3.93 -20.12
C VAL A 149 20.88 2.95 -21.28
N ASP A 150 21.75 1.97 -21.16
CA ASP A 150 21.70 0.75 -21.96
C ASP A 150 20.80 -0.28 -21.23
N GLU A 151 19.55 -0.40 -21.68
CA GLU A 151 18.55 -1.29 -21.04
C GLU A 151 18.96 -2.75 -21.04
N ARG A 152 19.85 -3.19 -21.97
CA ARG A 152 20.35 -4.55 -22.02
C ARG A 152 21.27 -4.89 -20.86
N GLN A 153 21.86 -3.86 -20.23
CA GLN A 153 22.75 -3.96 -19.07
C GLN A 153 22.04 -3.58 -17.75
N LEU A 154 20.72 -3.35 -17.79
CA LEU A 154 19.91 -3.14 -16.58
C LEU A 154 19.39 -4.49 -16.08
N ASP A 155 20.27 -5.32 -15.53
CA ASP A 155 19.99 -6.71 -15.16
C ASP A 155 18.71 -6.89 -14.33
N TYR A 156 18.50 -6.08 -13.31
CA TYR A 156 17.32 -6.19 -12.45
C TYR A 156 16.15 -5.35 -12.96
N TYR A 157 16.39 -4.10 -13.30
CA TYR A 157 15.31 -3.17 -13.65
C TYR A 157 14.78 -3.34 -15.08
N GLN A 158 15.58 -3.88 -15.98
CA GLN A 158 15.26 -4.30 -17.37
C GLN A 158 14.78 -3.19 -18.31
N GLY A 159 14.46 -1.97 -17.83
CA GLY A 159 14.02 -0.85 -18.65
C GLY A 159 13.74 0.41 -17.85
N LYS A 160 13.67 1.56 -18.54
CA LYS A 160 13.41 2.88 -17.94
C LYS A 160 12.02 2.99 -17.33
N GLU A 161 11.05 2.20 -17.79
CA GLU A 161 9.69 2.12 -17.25
C GLU A 161 9.66 1.71 -15.78
N SER A 162 10.73 1.10 -15.26
CA SER A 162 10.88 0.81 -13.83
C SER A 162 10.84 2.08 -12.97
N ALA A 163 11.44 3.19 -13.42
CA ALA A 163 11.39 4.47 -12.70
C ALA A 163 9.96 5.00 -12.62
N THR A 164 9.22 4.93 -13.72
CA THR A 164 7.81 5.34 -13.81
C THR A 164 6.92 4.48 -12.91
N TYR A 165 7.17 3.16 -12.85
CA TYR A 165 6.48 2.26 -11.95
C TYR A 165 6.71 2.60 -10.46
N PHE A 166 7.98 2.78 -10.05
CA PHE A 166 8.29 3.05 -8.64
C PHE A 166 7.83 4.44 -8.18
N VAL A 167 7.87 5.47 -9.04
CA VAL A 167 7.27 6.77 -8.70
C VAL A 167 5.74 6.67 -8.64
N GLY A 168 5.11 5.83 -9.46
CA GLY A 168 3.68 5.53 -9.37
C GLY A 168 3.30 4.94 -8.01
N LEU A 169 4.10 4.00 -7.49
CA LEU A 169 3.92 3.45 -6.14
C LEU A 169 4.09 4.53 -5.06
N ALA A 170 5.09 5.42 -5.21
CA ALA A 170 5.28 6.53 -4.27
C ALA A 170 4.08 7.49 -4.24
N TYR A 171 3.51 7.83 -5.40
CA TYR A 171 2.29 8.63 -5.46
C TYR A 171 1.08 7.91 -4.83
N LEU A 172 0.95 6.60 -5.02
CA LEU A 172 -0.09 5.82 -4.35
C LEU A 172 0.06 5.87 -2.83
N ASP A 173 1.28 5.74 -2.33
CA ASP A 173 1.64 5.85 -0.92
C ASP A 173 1.49 7.27 -0.34
N ALA A 174 1.53 8.29 -1.20
CA ALA A 174 1.28 9.69 -0.85
C ALA A 174 -0.20 10.09 -0.98
N TYR A 175 -1.06 9.15 -1.36
CA TYR A 175 -2.49 9.39 -1.65
C TYR A 175 -2.73 10.36 -2.81
N GLU A 176 -1.74 10.55 -3.69
CA GLU A 176 -1.82 11.30 -4.95
C GLU A 176 -2.33 10.39 -6.09
N PHE A 177 -3.56 9.88 -5.91
CA PHE A 177 -4.09 8.78 -6.72
C PHE A 177 -4.15 9.05 -8.23
N ARG A 178 -4.42 10.29 -8.64
CA ARG A 178 -4.44 10.65 -10.08
C ARG A 178 -3.03 10.61 -10.68
N LYS A 179 -2.04 11.14 -9.96
CA LYS A 179 -0.64 11.05 -10.38
C LYS A 179 -0.19 9.58 -10.46
N ALA A 180 -0.58 8.75 -9.47
CA ALA A 180 -0.28 7.32 -9.48
C ALA A 180 -0.90 6.62 -10.71
N GLU A 181 -2.19 6.88 -11.00
CA GLU A 181 -2.88 6.33 -12.16
C GLU A 181 -2.16 6.67 -13.47
N ASP A 182 -1.75 7.93 -13.65
CA ASP A 182 -1.04 8.38 -14.83
C ASP A 182 0.31 7.67 -15.00
N ARG A 183 1.09 7.54 -13.92
CA ARG A 183 2.39 6.84 -13.97
C ARG A 183 2.24 5.35 -14.27
N PHE A 184 1.27 4.66 -13.70
CA PHE A 184 1.03 3.26 -14.03
C PHE A 184 0.57 3.09 -15.49
N ARG A 185 -0.26 3.99 -16.00
CA ARG A 185 -0.67 3.99 -17.42
C ARG A 185 0.53 4.18 -18.35
N GLU A 186 1.46 5.08 -18.02
CA GLU A 186 2.70 5.27 -18.77
C GLU A 186 3.58 4.01 -18.73
N THR A 187 3.72 3.37 -17.58
CA THR A 187 4.46 2.10 -17.46
C THR A 187 3.89 1.02 -18.38
N LEU A 188 2.56 0.88 -18.39
CA LEU A 188 1.85 -0.09 -19.24
C LEU A 188 2.01 0.20 -20.75
N ALA A 189 2.07 1.48 -21.11
CA ALA A 189 2.25 1.90 -22.51
C ALA A 189 3.69 1.73 -23.01
N ALA A 190 4.68 1.84 -22.10
CA ALA A 190 6.09 1.80 -22.47
C ALA A 190 6.54 0.41 -22.96
N ARG A 191 6.13 -0.66 -22.30
CA ARG A 191 6.58 -2.02 -22.64
C ARG A 191 5.57 -3.08 -22.19
N ARG A 192 4.92 -3.73 -23.17
CA ARG A 192 3.84 -4.71 -22.88
C ARG A 192 4.34 -6.02 -22.27
N ASP A 193 5.52 -6.48 -22.63
CA ASP A 193 6.17 -7.71 -22.19
C ASP A 193 7.29 -7.47 -21.16
N GLY A 194 7.37 -6.25 -20.63
CA GLY A 194 8.36 -5.86 -19.63
C GLY A 194 8.06 -6.43 -18.24
N LYS A 195 9.12 -6.59 -17.44
CA LYS A 195 9.06 -7.08 -16.06
C LYS A 195 8.02 -6.32 -15.21
N TRP A 196 7.86 -5.02 -15.45
CA TRP A 196 7.01 -4.13 -14.65
C TRP A 196 5.58 -4.02 -15.15
N ASN A 197 5.24 -4.63 -16.30
CA ASN A 197 3.91 -4.52 -16.89
C ASN A 197 2.84 -5.14 -15.98
N GLU A 198 2.99 -6.41 -15.58
CA GLU A 198 2.00 -7.07 -14.72
C GLU A 198 1.87 -6.43 -13.32
N PRO A 199 2.97 -6.06 -12.61
CA PRO A 199 2.87 -5.28 -11.39
C PRO A 199 2.17 -3.93 -11.56
N ALA A 200 2.45 -3.21 -12.66
CA ALA A 200 1.81 -1.94 -12.96
C ALA A 200 0.32 -2.11 -13.30
N ASP A 201 -0.08 -3.16 -14.00
CA ASP A 201 -1.49 -3.46 -14.30
C ASP A 201 -2.30 -3.68 -13.01
N ARG A 202 -1.78 -4.48 -12.07
CA ARG A 202 -2.42 -4.67 -10.76
C ARG A 202 -2.56 -3.35 -9.99
N ALA A 203 -1.48 -2.57 -9.92
CA ALA A 203 -1.48 -1.28 -9.23
C ALA A 203 -2.41 -0.26 -9.92
N TRP A 204 -2.42 -0.23 -11.25
CA TRP A 204 -3.30 0.62 -12.05
C TRP A 204 -4.78 0.29 -11.81
N LYS A 205 -5.17 -0.97 -11.88
CA LYS A 205 -6.54 -1.43 -11.62
C LYS A 205 -7.02 -1.01 -10.23
N LYS A 206 -6.17 -1.20 -9.21
CA LYS A 206 -6.45 -0.74 -7.85
C LYS A 206 -6.63 0.77 -7.79
N THR A 207 -5.71 1.52 -8.40
CA THR A 207 -5.73 2.98 -8.38
C THR A 207 -6.95 3.55 -9.12
N VAL A 208 -7.33 2.98 -10.27
CA VAL A 208 -8.54 3.36 -11.02
C VAL A 208 -9.80 3.18 -10.16
N LYS A 209 -9.92 2.07 -9.42
CA LYS A 209 -11.02 1.88 -8.47
C LYS A 209 -11.08 3.00 -7.42
N ILE A 210 -9.92 3.35 -6.84
CA ILE A 210 -9.81 4.41 -5.83
C ILE A 210 -10.21 5.77 -6.44
N VAL A 211 -9.67 6.12 -7.60
CA VAL A 211 -10.00 7.38 -8.30
C VAL A 211 -11.50 7.46 -8.62
N ARG A 212 -12.10 6.34 -9.09
CA ARG A 212 -13.55 6.26 -9.32
C ARG A 212 -14.34 6.46 -8.02
N ALA A 213 -13.93 5.81 -6.94
CA ALA A 213 -14.60 5.91 -5.64
C ALA A 213 -14.57 7.34 -5.08
N MET A 214 -13.48 8.06 -5.30
CA MET A 214 -13.28 9.42 -4.80
C MET A 214 -13.79 10.51 -5.78
N GLY A 215 -14.24 10.15 -6.97
CA GLY A 215 -14.65 11.12 -7.99
C GLY A 215 -15.78 12.03 -7.52
N GLY A 216 -15.55 13.35 -7.49
CA GLY A 216 -16.55 14.35 -7.12
C GLY A 216 -16.75 14.57 -5.60
N LEU A 217 -15.95 13.94 -4.75
CA LEU A 217 -15.96 14.15 -3.29
C LEU A 217 -14.58 14.54 -2.78
N THR A 218 -14.56 15.37 -1.75
CA THR A 218 -13.36 15.59 -0.93
C THR A 218 -13.37 14.52 0.16
N VAL A 219 -12.63 13.45 -0.06
CA VAL A 219 -12.44 12.37 0.93
C VAL A 219 -11.40 12.83 1.94
N GLY A 220 -11.70 12.65 3.24
CA GLY A 220 -10.81 12.99 4.34
C GLY A 220 -9.58 12.07 4.42
N ASP A 221 -8.66 12.38 5.33
CA ASP A 221 -7.43 11.59 5.49
C ASP A 221 -7.70 10.15 5.94
N VAL A 222 -8.74 9.92 6.74
CA VAL A 222 -9.19 8.59 7.16
C VAL A 222 -9.62 7.78 5.94
N GLY A 223 -10.49 8.36 5.12
CA GLY A 223 -10.97 7.71 3.90
C GLY A 223 -9.82 7.40 2.91
N LYS A 224 -8.87 8.32 2.71
CA LYS A 224 -7.70 8.07 1.86
C LYS A 224 -6.85 6.90 2.34
N LYS A 225 -6.61 6.82 3.65
CA LYS A 225 -5.85 5.71 4.27
C LYS A 225 -6.58 4.37 4.13
N ILE A 226 -7.90 4.38 4.24
CA ILE A 226 -8.71 3.16 4.11
C ILE A 226 -8.83 2.75 2.64
N ALA A 227 -8.93 3.69 1.70
CA ALA A 227 -9.06 3.44 0.27
C ALA A 227 -8.00 2.50 -0.31
N VAL A 228 -6.78 2.54 0.22
CA VAL A 228 -5.66 1.72 -0.26
C VAL A 228 -5.62 0.31 0.35
N LYS A 229 -6.50 -0.02 1.29
CA LYS A 229 -6.55 -1.33 1.94
C LYS A 229 -7.20 -2.38 1.05
N ASP A 230 -6.66 -3.60 1.05
CA ASP A 230 -7.23 -4.74 0.32
C ASP A 230 -8.38 -5.41 1.11
N GLY A 231 -8.49 -5.15 2.41
CA GLY A 231 -9.58 -5.54 3.28
C GLY A 231 -9.90 -4.43 4.28
N VAL A 232 -11.19 -4.09 4.42
CA VAL A 232 -11.68 -3.11 5.40
C VAL A 232 -12.08 -3.84 6.67
N SER A 233 -11.49 -3.43 7.78
CA SER A 233 -11.85 -3.99 9.09
C SER A 233 -13.13 -3.38 9.65
N ARG A 234 -13.70 -4.00 10.68
CA ARG A 234 -14.88 -3.48 11.40
C ARG A 234 -14.60 -2.09 11.99
N GLY A 235 -13.38 -1.85 12.47
CA GLY A 235 -12.96 -0.54 12.96
C GLY A 235 -12.83 0.49 11.84
N ASP A 236 -12.29 0.11 10.69
CA ASP A 236 -12.22 0.98 9.52
C ASP A 236 -13.61 1.37 9.01
N LEU A 237 -14.54 0.40 8.94
CA LEU A 237 -15.91 0.69 8.50
C LEU A 237 -16.64 1.61 9.49
N ALA A 238 -16.44 1.44 10.80
CA ALA A 238 -16.96 2.38 11.80
C ALA A 238 -16.44 3.80 11.55
N ALA A 239 -15.13 3.95 11.31
CA ALA A 239 -14.53 5.24 10.99
C ALA A 239 -15.08 5.85 9.70
N LEU A 240 -15.23 5.07 8.63
CA LEU A 240 -15.82 5.56 7.38
C LEU A 240 -17.28 6.03 7.55
N LEU A 241 -18.08 5.32 8.32
CA LEU A 241 -19.48 5.69 8.59
C LEU A 241 -19.56 7.01 9.38
N ILE A 242 -18.65 7.25 10.31
CA ILE A 242 -18.64 8.48 11.12
C ILE A 242 -17.95 9.63 10.37
N ASP A 243 -16.74 9.40 9.83
CA ASP A 243 -15.92 10.47 9.27
C ASP A 243 -16.30 10.88 7.85
N GLU A 244 -16.69 9.91 7.01
CA GLU A 244 -17.02 10.18 5.60
C GLU A 244 -18.53 10.34 5.40
N LEU A 245 -19.36 9.43 5.91
CA LEU A 245 -20.83 9.51 5.81
C LEU A 245 -21.41 10.58 6.76
N LYS A 246 -20.67 10.98 7.84
CA LYS A 246 -21.17 11.86 8.89
C LYS A 246 -22.44 11.33 9.56
N LEU A 247 -22.46 10.02 9.83
CA LEU A 247 -23.62 9.29 10.32
C LEU A 247 -24.18 9.87 11.62
N ASP A 248 -23.32 10.32 12.53
CA ASP A 248 -23.68 10.98 13.78
C ASP A 248 -24.55 12.23 13.57
N LYS A 249 -24.19 13.05 12.56
CA LYS A 249 -24.93 14.26 12.19
C LYS A 249 -26.24 13.91 11.49
N LEU A 250 -26.22 12.91 10.60
CA LEU A 250 -27.41 12.46 9.87
C LEU A 250 -28.44 11.87 10.83
N PHE A 251 -28.04 11.02 11.77
CA PHE A 251 -28.95 10.48 12.79
C PHE A 251 -29.39 11.55 13.77
N GLY A 252 -28.51 12.42 14.24
CA GLY A 252 -28.83 13.51 15.14
C GLY A 252 -29.88 14.47 14.59
N GLY A 253 -29.84 14.75 13.28
CA GLY A 253 -30.82 15.63 12.62
C GLY A 253 -32.20 15.00 12.38
N ARG A 254 -32.33 13.66 12.44
CA ARG A 254 -33.56 12.93 12.12
C ARG A 254 -34.28 12.35 13.35
N ILE A 255 -33.62 12.23 14.49
CA ILE A 255 -34.22 11.80 15.75
C ILE A 255 -34.88 13.02 16.43
N PRO A 256 -36.20 13.01 16.61
CA PRO A 256 -36.95 14.24 16.94
C PRO A 256 -36.76 14.78 18.36
N ILE A 257 -36.16 14.05 19.29
CA ILE A 257 -36.14 14.45 20.70
C ILE A 257 -34.72 14.31 21.29
N LYS A 258 -34.12 15.45 21.68
CA LYS A 258 -32.82 15.52 22.33
C LYS A 258 -32.70 14.64 23.58
N SER A 259 -33.79 14.45 24.34
CA SER A 259 -33.85 13.56 25.51
C SER A 259 -33.72 12.08 25.17
N SER A 260 -34.05 11.67 23.93
CA SER A 260 -33.85 10.29 23.45
C SER A 260 -32.41 10.06 23.06
N LEU A 261 -31.72 11.08 22.54
CA LEU A 261 -30.28 11.02 22.21
C LEU A 261 -29.41 10.86 23.46
N ASP A 262 -29.77 11.55 24.56
CA ASP A 262 -29.02 11.48 25.83
C ASP A 262 -29.17 10.11 26.51
N LYS A 263 -30.26 9.37 26.22
CA LYS A 263 -30.49 8.00 26.71
C LYS A 263 -29.78 6.92 25.87
N MET A 264 -29.40 7.23 24.64
CA MET A 264 -28.67 6.33 23.76
C MET A 264 -27.16 6.35 24.08
N ARG A 265 -26.80 5.81 25.23
CA ARG A 265 -25.37 5.53 25.54
C ARG A 265 -25.02 4.13 25.10
N ALA A 266 -23.76 3.90 24.72
CA ALA A 266 -23.24 2.55 24.60
C ALA A 266 -23.43 1.86 25.97
N GLU A 267 -24.07 0.70 26.00
CA GLU A 267 -24.36 -0.03 27.24
C GLU A 267 -23.10 -0.42 27.98
N PHE A 268 -22.02 -0.63 27.25
CA PHE A 268 -20.68 -0.91 27.77
C PHE A 268 -19.61 -0.54 26.75
N VAL A 269 -18.36 -0.45 27.20
CA VAL A 269 -17.17 -0.25 26.36
C VAL A 269 -16.49 -1.59 26.15
N PRO A 270 -16.45 -2.15 24.93
CA PRO A 270 -15.71 -3.37 24.64
C PRO A 270 -14.24 -3.23 25.02
N ALA A 271 -13.67 -4.25 25.69
CA ALA A 271 -12.30 -4.19 26.21
C ALA A 271 -11.25 -4.09 25.10
N ASP A 272 -11.53 -4.65 23.93
CA ASP A 272 -10.63 -4.72 22.79
C ASP A 272 -10.53 -3.42 21.96
N ILE A 273 -11.30 -2.39 22.32
CA ILE A 273 -11.18 -1.05 21.72
C ILE A 273 -10.42 -0.06 22.62
N VAL A 274 -10.01 -0.47 23.82
CA VAL A 274 -9.22 0.37 24.71
C VAL A 274 -7.85 0.61 24.05
N GLY A 275 -7.54 1.87 23.70
CA GLY A 275 -6.33 2.22 22.96
C GLY A 275 -6.40 2.03 21.45
N TYR A 276 -7.53 1.59 20.91
CA TYR A 276 -7.72 1.51 19.47
C TYR A 276 -7.90 2.92 18.87
N PHE A 277 -7.32 3.14 17.69
CA PHE A 277 -7.28 4.48 17.06
C PHE A 277 -8.67 5.06 16.79
N PHE A 278 -9.62 4.22 16.33
CA PHE A 278 -11.01 4.62 16.04
C PHE A 278 -11.99 4.27 17.17
N LYS A 279 -11.54 4.37 18.43
CA LYS A 279 -12.38 4.07 19.60
C LYS A 279 -13.66 4.90 19.66
N ASP A 280 -13.56 6.20 19.40
CA ASP A 280 -14.68 7.13 19.55
C ASP A 280 -15.73 6.92 18.43
N GLU A 281 -15.28 6.61 17.23
CA GLU A 281 -16.14 6.22 16.10
C GLU A 281 -16.89 4.93 16.41
N ILE A 282 -16.20 3.92 16.95
CA ILE A 282 -16.82 2.66 17.37
C ILE A 282 -17.87 2.91 18.46
N LEU A 283 -17.56 3.69 19.48
CA LEU A 283 -18.53 4.03 20.55
C LEU A 283 -19.76 4.74 19.99
N THR A 284 -19.57 5.60 18.98
CA THR A 284 -20.67 6.27 18.29
C THR A 284 -21.53 5.29 17.51
N ILE A 285 -20.92 4.34 16.79
CA ILE A 285 -21.64 3.26 16.09
C ILE A 285 -22.44 2.40 17.06
N LEU A 286 -21.88 2.04 18.21
CA LEU A 286 -22.56 1.27 19.26
C LEU A 286 -23.72 2.06 19.89
N LYS A 287 -23.56 3.37 20.09
CA LYS A 287 -24.62 4.26 20.54
C LYS A 287 -25.83 4.24 19.58
N TRP A 288 -25.58 4.25 18.28
CA TRP A 288 -26.60 4.22 17.25
C TRP A 288 -27.14 2.81 16.96
N LYS A 289 -26.61 1.77 17.63
CA LYS A 289 -27.00 0.36 17.48
C LYS A 289 -27.06 -0.07 16.01
N VAL A 290 -25.99 0.24 15.27
CA VAL A 290 -25.89 -0.14 13.85
C VAL A 290 -25.79 -1.66 13.74
N ARG A 291 -26.76 -2.28 13.10
CA ARG A 291 -26.88 -3.73 12.92
C ARG A 291 -25.70 -4.27 12.11
N GLY A 292 -25.10 -5.36 12.57
CA GLY A 292 -23.91 -5.98 11.96
C GLY A 292 -22.59 -5.46 12.55
N LEU A 293 -22.62 -4.36 13.31
CA LEU A 293 -21.45 -3.83 14.04
C LEU A 293 -21.58 -4.00 15.57
N GLU A 294 -22.51 -4.81 16.03
CA GLU A 294 -22.61 -5.14 17.45
C GLU A 294 -21.39 -5.91 17.95
N PRO A 295 -21.04 -5.78 19.24
CA PRO A 295 -20.02 -6.64 19.85
C PRO A 295 -20.44 -8.12 19.79
N LYS A 296 -19.47 -8.98 19.44
CA LYS A 296 -19.64 -10.42 19.35
C LYS A 296 -19.15 -11.08 20.63
N TYR A 297 -19.86 -12.09 21.14
CA TYR A 297 -19.41 -12.85 22.30
C TYR A 297 -18.21 -13.74 21.90
N ASP A 298 -17.11 -13.57 22.61
CA ASP A 298 -15.89 -14.34 22.42
C ASP A 298 -15.77 -15.42 23.50
N LEU A 299 -15.74 -16.68 23.07
CA LEU A 299 -15.71 -17.83 23.98
C LEU A 299 -14.37 -17.94 24.76
N ALA A 300 -13.27 -17.49 24.17
CA ALA A 300 -11.95 -17.61 24.79
C ALA A 300 -11.79 -16.62 25.94
N THR A 301 -12.23 -15.38 25.75
CA THR A 301 -12.17 -14.32 26.75
C THR A 301 -13.41 -14.25 27.63
N ARG A 302 -14.49 -14.93 27.26
CA ARG A 302 -15.81 -14.88 27.88
C ARG A 302 -16.37 -13.45 27.98
N ALA A 303 -16.07 -12.61 26.98
CA ALA A 303 -16.47 -11.22 26.92
C ALA A 303 -17.11 -10.86 25.57
N TYR A 304 -17.88 -9.79 25.55
CA TYR A 304 -18.33 -9.21 24.30
C TYR A 304 -17.25 -8.28 23.75
N LEU A 305 -16.72 -8.60 22.56
CA LEU A 305 -15.65 -7.87 21.89
C LEU A 305 -16.18 -7.25 20.60
N PHE A 306 -15.71 -6.06 20.27
CA PHE A 306 -16.03 -5.42 19.00
C PHE A 306 -15.28 -6.04 17.82
N LYS A 307 -14.09 -6.59 18.06
CA LYS A 307 -13.17 -7.17 17.07
C LYS A 307 -12.79 -6.16 15.97
N PRO A 308 -12.16 -5.03 16.33
CA PRO A 308 -11.91 -3.91 15.41
C PRO A 308 -11.02 -4.28 14.23
N HIS A 309 -10.20 -5.33 14.34
CA HIS A 309 -9.29 -5.81 13.30
C HIS A 309 -9.89 -6.92 12.41
N GLU A 310 -11.12 -7.38 12.70
CA GLU A 310 -11.78 -8.40 11.88
C GLU A 310 -12.25 -7.78 10.56
N ASP A 311 -11.88 -8.41 9.43
CA ASP A 311 -12.32 -7.95 8.11
C ASP A 311 -13.83 -8.06 7.93
N VAL A 312 -14.41 -7.06 7.28
CA VAL A 312 -15.84 -7.03 6.92
C VAL A 312 -16.02 -7.69 5.54
N LYS A 313 -16.87 -8.69 5.48
CA LYS A 313 -17.24 -9.32 4.22
C LYS A 313 -18.26 -8.47 3.44
N ARG A 314 -18.31 -8.63 2.12
CA ARG A 314 -19.23 -7.87 1.25
C ARG A 314 -20.70 -8.07 1.63
N GLY A 315 -21.09 -9.30 2.03
CA GLY A 315 -22.44 -9.56 2.54
C GLY A 315 -22.74 -8.87 3.87
N GLU A 316 -21.76 -8.84 4.78
CA GLU A 316 -21.87 -8.11 6.06
C GLU A 316 -21.96 -6.60 5.82
N MET A 317 -21.17 -6.06 4.89
CA MET A 317 -21.25 -4.65 4.52
C MET A 317 -22.63 -4.29 3.95
N ALA A 318 -23.18 -5.11 3.04
CA ALA A 318 -24.52 -4.90 2.53
C ALA A 318 -25.56 -4.85 3.66
N PHE A 319 -25.46 -5.75 4.63
CA PHE A 319 -26.34 -5.83 5.80
C PHE A 319 -26.24 -4.61 6.72
N ILE A 320 -25.01 -4.09 6.93
CA ILE A 320 -24.75 -2.88 7.71
C ILE A 320 -25.33 -1.66 7.00
N LEU A 321 -25.07 -1.51 5.70
CA LEU A 321 -25.57 -0.37 4.91
C LEU A 321 -27.09 -0.39 4.75
N GLU A 322 -27.73 -1.56 4.70
CA GLU A 322 -29.19 -1.70 4.73
C GLU A 322 -29.76 -1.11 6.02
N ASP A 323 -29.21 -1.47 7.18
CA ASP A 323 -29.65 -0.95 8.47
C ASP A 323 -29.48 0.58 8.56
N VAL A 324 -28.34 1.09 8.10
CA VAL A 324 -28.09 2.54 8.02
C VAL A 324 -29.13 3.22 7.12
N LEU A 325 -29.41 2.66 5.94
CA LEU A 325 -30.40 3.20 5.01
C LEU A 325 -31.80 3.21 5.63
N MET A 326 -32.20 2.11 6.27
CA MET A 326 -33.51 2.01 6.96
C MET A 326 -33.67 3.08 8.04
N LYS A 327 -32.65 3.25 8.90
CA LYS A 327 -32.64 4.25 9.97
C LYS A 327 -32.67 5.69 9.43
N LEU A 328 -32.03 5.94 8.30
CA LEU A 328 -31.98 7.27 7.69
C LEU A 328 -33.26 7.63 6.93
N THR A 329 -33.92 6.63 6.32
CA THR A 329 -35.16 6.85 5.55
C THR A 329 -36.42 6.65 6.37
N GLY A 330 -36.37 5.91 7.49
CA GLY A 330 -37.51 5.45 8.24
C GLY A 330 -38.35 4.36 7.53
N ASP A 331 -37.81 3.79 6.44
CA ASP A 331 -38.50 2.77 5.65
C ASP A 331 -38.18 1.36 6.17
N GLU A 332 -38.97 0.89 7.13
CA GLU A 332 -38.82 -0.45 7.70
C GLU A 332 -39.16 -1.58 6.70
N LYS A 333 -39.86 -1.29 5.59
CA LYS A 333 -40.18 -2.28 4.55
C LYS A 333 -38.96 -2.81 3.84
N LEU A 334 -37.85 -2.06 3.88
CA LEU A 334 -36.57 -2.51 3.32
C LEU A 334 -36.08 -3.82 3.96
N ALA A 335 -36.35 -4.06 5.24
CA ALA A 335 -35.94 -5.28 5.95
C ALA A 335 -36.50 -6.57 5.32
N THR A 336 -37.58 -6.50 4.57
CA THR A 336 -38.25 -7.66 4.00
C THR A 336 -38.56 -7.52 2.50
N ALA A 337 -38.01 -6.51 1.84
CA ALA A 337 -38.39 -6.13 0.47
C ALA A 337 -38.21 -7.26 -0.57
N PHE A 338 -37.30 -8.20 -0.32
CA PHE A 338 -37.00 -9.31 -1.22
C PHE A 338 -37.27 -10.69 -0.59
N PHE A 339 -38.01 -10.75 0.53
CA PHE A 339 -38.40 -12.04 1.14
C PHE A 339 -39.38 -12.80 0.24
N GLY A 340 -39.27 -14.13 0.25
CA GLY A 340 -40.13 -15.01 -0.52
C GLY A 340 -39.78 -15.14 -2.00
N GLN A 341 -38.65 -14.61 -2.44
CA GLN A 341 -38.13 -14.85 -3.78
C GLN A 341 -37.42 -16.21 -3.85
N ASP A 342 -37.73 -17.00 -4.86
CA ASP A 342 -37.15 -18.35 -5.04
C ASP A 342 -35.83 -18.34 -5.81
N ARG A 343 -35.50 -17.24 -6.50
CA ARG A 343 -34.33 -17.11 -7.36
C ARG A 343 -33.50 -15.89 -7.00
N SER A 344 -32.19 -16.07 -7.01
CA SER A 344 -31.23 -15.01 -6.85
C SER A 344 -30.63 -14.58 -8.20
N PRO A 345 -30.42 -13.29 -8.43
CA PRO A 345 -29.62 -12.82 -9.57
C PRO A 345 -28.13 -13.14 -9.43
N PHE A 346 -27.67 -13.50 -8.24
CA PHE A 346 -26.27 -13.81 -7.95
C PHE A 346 -26.12 -15.30 -7.60
N PRO A 347 -25.27 -16.07 -8.31
CA PRO A 347 -25.13 -17.50 -8.09
C PRO A 347 -24.53 -17.86 -6.71
N ASP A 348 -23.75 -16.95 -6.13
CA ASP A 348 -23.13 -17.11 -4.82
C ASP A 348 -23.97 -16.61 -3.63
N VAL A 349 -25.14 -16.01 -3.88
CA VAL A 349 -26.06 -15.52 -2.84
C VAL A 349 -27.38 -16.26 -2.90
N LYS A 350 -27.55 -17.27 -2.06
CA LYS A 350 -28.81 -18.05 -2.00
C LYS A 350 -29.93 -17.22 -1.41
N PRO A 351 -31.23 -17.42 -1.85
CA PRO A 351 -32.39 -16.75 -1.24
C PRO A 351 -32.53 -17.02 0.28
N THR A 352 -32.00 -18.13 0.77
CA THR A 352 -31.98 -18.49 2.20
C THR A 352 -30.80 -17.85 2.98
N SER A 353 -29.92 -17.13 2.30
CA SER A 353 -28.79 -16.43 2.97
C SER A 353 -29.31 -15.31 3.88
N PRO A 354 -28.76 -15.13 5.07
CA PRO A 354 -29.10 -14.00 5.94
C PRO A 354 -28.78 -12.64 5.30
N TYR A 355 -27.91 -12.61 4.31
CA TYR A 355 -27.52 -11.40 3.59
C TYR A 355 -28.34 -11.14 2.32
N TYR A 356 -29.20 -12.08 1.91
CA TYR A 356 -29.91 -12.03 0.62
C TYR A 356 -30.67 -10.72 0.42
N ASN A 357 -31.56 -10.38 1.38
CA ASN A 357 -32.38 -9.16 1.30
C ASN A 357 -31.47 -7.89 1.22
N ALA A 358 -30.45 -7.83 2.03
CA ALA A 358 -29.54 -6.69 2.07
C ALA A 358 -28.73 -6.56 0.77
N VAL A 359 -28.23 -7.67 0.24
CA VAL A 359 -27.52 -7.66 -1.05
C VAL A 359 -28.41 -7.13 -2.16
N LEU A 360 -29.66 -7.59 -2.25
CA LEU A 360 -30.61 -7.10 -3.27
C LEU A 360 -30.99 -5.64 -3.03
N ASN A 361 -31.18 -5.22 -1.78
CA ASN A 361 -31.42 -3.81 -1.47
C ASN A 361 -30.30 -2.91 -1.92
N MET A 362 -29.02 -3.30 -1.65
CA MET A 362 -27.86 -2.51 -2.02
C MET A 362 -27.60 -2.49 -3.52
N THR A 363 -27.76 -3.63 -4.19
CA THR A 363 -27.47 -3.73 -5.64
C THR A 363 -28.55 -3.10 -6.50
N THR A 364 -29.85 -3.30 -6.20
CA THR A 364 -30.95 -2.66 -6.96
C THR A 364 -30.96 -1.14 -6.84
N ARG A 365 -30.40 -0.61 -5.75
CA ARG A 365 -30.23 0.84 -5.54
C ARG A 365 -28.93 1.40 -6.06
N GLY A 366 -28.04 0.54 -6.60
CA GLY A 366 -26.73 0.95 -7.10
C GLY A 366 -25.78 1.45 -6.00
N ILE A 367 -26.00 1.02 -4.73
CA ILE A 367 -25.10 1.34 -3.60
C ILE A 367 -23.90 0.42 -3.61
N MET A 368 -24.11 -0.86 -3.91
CA MET A 368 -23.06 -1.84 -4.18
C MET A 368 -23.25 -2.46 -5.55
N GLU A 369 -22.18 -2.96 -6.15
CA GLU A 369 -22.21 -3.58 -7.47
C GLU A 369 -21.84 -5.07 -7.36
N GLY A 370 -22.42 -5.92 -8.23
CA GLY A 370 -21.94 -7.27 -8.50
C GLY A 370 -20.75 -7.24 -9.47
N GLU A 371 -20.06 -8.36 -9.59
CA GLU A 371 -18.95 -8.52 -10.53
C GLU A 371 -19.44 -8.76 -11.96
N LEU A 372 -18.54 -8.53 -12.92
CA LEU A 372 -18.80 -8.87 -14.34
C LEU A 372 -19.02 -10.38 -14.56
N SER A 373 -18.51 -11.22 -13.65
CA SER A 373 -18.78 -12.67 -13.61
C SER A 373 -20.23 -13.02 -13.28
N GLY A 374 -21.01 -12.06 -12.78
CA GLY A 374 -22.35 -12.24 -12.26
C GLY A 374 -22.43 -12.60 -10.78
N GLU A 375 -21.28 -12.77 -10.11
CA GLU A 375 -21.22 -13.03 -8.66
C GLU A 375 -21.27 -11.74 -7.85
N PHE A 376 -21.75 -11.82 -6.61
CA PHE A 376 -21.66 -10.73 -5.64
C PHE A 376 -20.39 -10.82 -4.78
N ARG A 377 -19.76 -11.99 -4.70
CA ARG A 377 -18.62 -12.31 -3.80
C ARG A 377 -18.99 -12.13 -2.33
N VAL A 378 -20.13 -12.68 -1.92
CA VAL A 378 -20.77 -12.43 -0.61
C VAL A 378 -19.86 -12.70 0.60
N ASN A 379 -18.95 -13.67 0.48
CA ASN A 379 -18.02 -14.10 1.56
C ASN A 379 -16.62 -13.50 1.47
N GLU A 380 -16.33 -12.73 0.42
CA GLU A 380 -15.06 -12.06 0.23
C GLU A 380 -14.96 -10.78 1.08
N PRO A 381 -13.75 -10.40 1.54
CA PRO A 381 -13.55 -9.10 2.18
C PRO A 381 -13.92 -7.97 1.22
N VAL A 382 -14.45 -6.87 1.77
CA VAL A 382 -14.65 -5.65 1.00
C VAL A 382 -13.35 -4.85 0.98
N ASP A 383 -12.89 -4.40 -0.19
CA ASP A 383 -11.73 -3.53 -0.27
C ASP A 383 -12.06 -2.06 0.04
N GLY A 384 -11.02 -1.26 0.33
CA GLY A 384 -11.20 0.13 0.76
C GLY A 384 -11.88 1.02 -0.29
N ALA A 385 -11.57 0.83 -1.58
CA ALA A 385 -12.20 1.58 -2.66
C ALA A 385 -13.68 1.23 -2.80
N GLU A 386 -14.03 -0.05 -2.70
CA GLU A 386 -15.44 -0.50 -2.70
C GLU A 386 -16.21 0.08 -1.52
N ALA A 387 -15.62 0.09 -0.32
CA ALA A 387 -16.26 0.63 0.87
C ALA A 387 -16.56 2.12 0.71
N ILE A 388 -15.60 2.91 0.23
CA ILE A 388 -15.78 4.35 -0.02
C ILE A 388 -16.82 4.58 -1.11
N LEU A 389 -16.78 3.81 -2.20
CA LEU A 389 -17.76 3.94 -3.27
C LEU A 389 -19.20 3.69 -2.76
N ALA A 390 -19.39 2.62 -1.98
CA ALA A 390 -20.69 2.27 -1.41
C ALA A 390 -21.20 3.36 -0.45
N ILE A 391 -20.34 3.90 0.42
CA ILE A 391 -20.70 5.01 1.31
C ILE A 391 -21.09 6.26 0.52
N ARG A 392 -20.35 6.59 -0.52
CA ARG A 392 -20.66 7.70 -1.42
C ARG A 392 -22.00 7.50 -2.12
N MET A 393 -22.26 6.32 -2.67
CA MET A 393 -23.54 6.01 -3.32
C MET A 393 -24.70 6.08 -2.33
N LEU A 394 -24.48 5.64 -1.09
CA LEU A 394 -25.45 5.79 -0.01
C LEU A 394 -25.74 7.27 0.29
N GLN A 395 -24.72 8.12 0.41
CA GLN A 395 -24.87 9.58 0.60
C GLN A 395 -25.73 10.21 -0.51
N GLN A 396 -25.44 9.87 -1.77
CA GLN A 396 -26.20 10.40 -2.91
C GLN A 396 -27.67 9.99 -2.86
N ARG A 397 -27.96 8.75 -2.43
CA ARG A 397 -29.35 8.28 -2.29
C ARG A 397 -30.13 8.96 -1.17
N ILE A 398 -29.44 9.31 -0.09
CA ILE A 398 -30.06 10.00 1.06
C ILE A 398 -30.35 11.47 0.73
N ASN A 399 -29.49 12.13 -0.06
CA ASN A 399 -29.62 13.55 -0.42
C ASN A 399 -30.63 13.83 -1.53
N ILE A 400 -31.19 12.80 -2.17
CA ILE A 400 -32.20 12.92 -3.25
C ILE A 400 -33.66 12.94 -2.66
N HIS A 401 -33.80 12.86 -1.35
CA HIS A 401 -35.07 12.98 -0.65
C HIS A 401 -35.06 14.17 0.32
#